data_7eeef3c1a7aea0cf70ae49a9d50fa524
#
_entry.id   7eeef3c1a7aea0cf70ae49a9d50fa524
#
_cell.length_a   1.000
_cell.length_b   1.000
_cell.length_c   1.000
_cell.angle_alpha   90.00
_cell.angle_beta   90.00
_cell.angle_gamma   90.00
#
_symmetry.space_group_name_H-M   'P 1'
#
loop_
_entity.id
_entity.type
_entity.pdbx_description
1 polymer ?
#
loop_
_entity_poly.entity_id
_entity_poly.type
_entity_poly.pdbx_seq_one_letter_code
_entity_poly.pdbx_strand_id
1 'polypeptide(L)'
;MSTPHPQTAPEKTPWGLVILLGSLTGFAPMSIDMYLSSLPAIGVSLQASPAQTQGTLAAFFAGMAIGQFIYGPASDRFGRRTPILVGIAIYILASVACALASSPEMLIGARFVQALGGCAGGVVSRAIVRDRFNQIGRAHV
;
A
#
# COMPACT_ATOMS: atom_id res chain seq x y z
N MET A 1 39.78 -17.64 -31.72
CA MET A 1 39.83 -18.29 -30.39
C MET A 1 38.88 -17.46 -29.49
N SER A 2 37.59 -17.88 -29.44
CA SER A 2 36.55 -17.16 -28.69
C SER A 2 36.60 -17.60 -27.23
N THR A 3 36.94 -16.68 -26.32
CA THR A 3 36.88 -16.94 -24.88
C THR A 3 35.44 -17.13 -24.47
N PRO A 4 35.08 -18.20 -23.77
CA PRO A 4 33.71 -18.37 -23.26
C PRO A 4 33.47 -17.34 -22.20
N HIS A 5 32.40 -16.52 -22.38
CA HIS A 5 31.88 -15.64 -21.34
C HIS A 5 31.43 -16.51 -20.14
N PRO A 6 31.82 -16.13 -18.91
CA PRO A 6 31.32 -16.83 -17.74
C PRO A 6 29.82 -16.67 -17.67
N GLN A 7 29.08 -17.76 -17.80
CA GLN A 7 27.66 -17.83 -17.52
C GLN A 7 27.49 -17.54 -16.04
N THR A 8 27.02 -16.32 -15.71
CA THR A 8 26.62 -16.00 -14.34
C THR A 8 25.46 -16.92 -13.96
N ALA A 9 25.68 -17.75 -12.94
CA ALA A 9 24.67 -18.64 -12.40
C ALA A 9 23.39 -17.82 -12.08
N PRO A 10 22.18 -18.39 -12.32
CA PRO A 10 20.93 -17.70 -12.04
C PRO A 10 20.90 -17.27 -10.57
N GLU A 11 20.85 -15.96 -10.34
CA GLU A 11 20.80 -15.36 -9.01
C GLU A 11 19.54 -15.91 -8.31
N LYS A 12 19.75 -16.66 -7.22
CA LYS A 12 18.65 -17.31 -6.49
C LYS A 12 17.64 -16.25 -6.08
N THR A 13 16.42 -16.39 -6.55
CA THR A 13 15.30 -15.48 -6.18
C THR A 13 15.21 -15.42 -4.66
N PRO A 14 15.37 -14.24 -4.03
CA PRO A 14 15.30 -14.14 -2.59
C PRO A 14 13.84 -14.26 -2.13
N TRP A 15 13.41 -15.47 -1.82
CA TRP A 15 12.02 -15.76 -1.40
C TRP A 15 11.54 -14.88 -0.25
N GLY A 16 12.44 -14.49 0.68
CA GLY A 16 12.12 -13.54 1.73
C GLY A 16 11.68 -12.18 1.20
N LEU A 17 12.32 -11.68 0.14
CA LEU A 17 11.92 -10.43 -0.50
C LEU A 17 10.57 -10.57 -1.21
N VAL A 18 10.33 -11.69 -1.90
CA VAL A 18 9.06 -11.96 -2.59
C VAL A 18 7.89 -12.00 -1.61
N ILE A 19 8.06 -12.70 -0.48
CA ILE A 19 7.04 -12.77 0.57
C ILE A 19 6.79 -11.39 1.18
N LEU A 20 7.84 -10.64 1.50
CA LEU A 20 7.72 -9.30 2.06
C LEU A 20 6.99 -8.34 1.10
N LEU A 21 7.39 -8.32 -0.17
CA LEU A 21 6.76 -7.45 -1.17
C LEU A 21 5.31 -7.88 -1.47
N GLY A 22 5.05 -9.18 -1.49
CA GLY A 22 3.70 -9.74 -1.64
C GLY A 22 2.79 -9.34 -0.48
N SER A 23 3.27 -9.46 0.76
CA SER A 23 2.53 -9.06 1.96
C SER A 23 2.21 -7.56 1.95
N LEU A 24 3.19 -6.73 1.61
CA LEU A 24 2.99 -5.27 1.52
C LEU A 24 1.98 -4.89 0.43
N THR A 25 1.97 -5.61 -0.68
CA THR A 25 1.03 -5.35 -1.80
C THR A 25 -0.37 -5.85 -1.47
N GLY A 26 -0.51 -6.98 -0.78
CA GLY A 26 -1.79 -7.57 -0.39
C GLY A 26 -2.49 -6.87 0.76
N PHE A 27 -1.79 -6.02 1.50
CA PHE A 27 -2.30 -5.39 2.71
C PHE A 27 -3.51 -4.46 2.45
N ALA A 28 -3.46 -3.64 1.40
CA ALA A 28 -4.54 -2.72 1.05
C ALA A 28 -5.83 -3.45 0.58
N PRO A 29 -5.77 -4.43 -0.34
CA PRO A 29 -6.94 -5.23 -0.71
C PRO A 29 -7.57 -5.94 0.49
N MET A 30 -6.79 -6.60 1.35
CA MET A 30 -7.33 -7.26 2.55
C MET A 30 -8.05 -6.28 3.48
N SER A 31 -7.51 -5.07 3.64
CA SER A 31 -8.17 -4.01 4.43
C SER A 31 -9.53 -3.61 3.86
N ILE A 32 -9.66 -3.61 2.54
CA ILE A 32 -10.94 -3.31 1.86
C ILE A 32 -11.93 -4.44 2.07
N ASP A 33 -11.52 -5.69 1.86
CA ASP A 33 -12.41 -6.86 1.94
C ASP A 33 -12.95 -7.06 3.37
N MET A 34 -12.09 -6.93 4.38
CA MET A 34 -12.51 -7.00 5.79
C MET A 34 -13.48 -5.87 6.14
N TYR A 35 -13.23 -4.67 5.61
CA TYR A 35 -14.10 -3.52 5.84
C TYR A 35 -15.46 -3.69 5.16
N LEU A 36 -15.51 -4.19 3.91
CA LEU A 36 -16.74 -4.43 3.19
C LEU A 36 -17.69 -5.36 3.98
N SER A 37 -17.12 -6.41 4.57
CA SER A 37 -17.89 -7.36 5.40
C SER A 37 -18.48 -6.72 6.65
N SER A 38 -17.81 -5.69 7.19
CA SER A 38 -18.23 -4.97 8.40
C SER A 38 -19.13 -3.76 8.12
N LEU A 39 -19.30 -3.38 6.84
CA LEU A 39 -20.01 -2.17 6.42
C LEU A 39 -21.45 -2.08 6.97
N PRO A 40 -22.27 -3.16 6.96
CA PRO A 40 -23.61 -3.11 7.51
C PRO A 40 -23.64 -2.86 9.03
N ALA A 41 -22.72 -3.50 9.77
CA ALA A 41 -22.61 -3.33 11.22
C ALA A 41 -22.17 -1.92 11.60
N ILE A 42 -21.25 -1.32 10.83
CA ILE A 42 -20.79 0.07 11.00
C ILE A 42 -21.96 1.04 10.77
N GLY A 43 -22.76 0.83 9.72
CA GLY A 43 -23.93 1.65 9.42
C GLY A 43 -24.92 1.66 10.59
N VAL A 44 -25.18 0.52 11.20
CA VAL A 44 -26.08 0.40 12.36
C VAL A 44 -25.46 1.06 13.60
N SER A 45 -24.19 0.81 13.91
CA SER A 45 -23.53 1.29 15.12
C SER A 45 -23.36 2.82 15.15
N LEU A 46 -23.10 3.42 14.00
CA LEU A 46 -22.94 4.87 13.87
C LEU A 46 -24.22 5.58 13.43
N GLN A 47 -25.33 4.86 13.29
CA GLN A 47 -26.61 5.38 12.76
C GLN A 47 -26.40 6.14 11.43
N ALA A 48 -25.47 5.63 10.61
CA ALA A 48 -25.08 6.24 9.36
C ALA A 48 -26.03 5.87 8.23
N SER A 49 -26.35 6.84 7.38
CA SER A 49 -27.09 6.61 6.16
C SER A 49 -26.28 5.72 5.18
N PRO A 50 -26.92 5.02 4.25
CA PRO A 50 -26.23 4.26 3.21
C PRO A 50 -25.24 5.12 2.41
N ALA A 51 -25.56 6.39 2.18
CA ALA A 51 -24.69 7.33 1.49
C ALA A 51 -23.40 7.63 2.29
N GLN A 52 -23.53 7.86 3.60
CA GLN A 52 -22.38 8.08 4.49
C GLN A 52 -21.51 6.84 4.59
N THR A 53 -22.10 5.67 4.68
CA THR A 53 -21.37 4.40 4.75
C THR A 53 -20.59 4.13 3.46
N GLN A 54 -21.18 4.36 2.29
CA GLN A 54 -20.49 4.29 1.00
C GLN A 54 -19.42 5.40 0.87
N GLY A 55 -19.67 6.58 1.46
CA GLY A 55 -18.73 7.68 1.50
C GLY A 55 -17.39 7.33 2.17
N THR A 56 -17.40 6.45 3.17
CA THR A 56 -16.17 5.94 3.80
C THR A 56 -15.29 5.16 2.82
N LEU A 57 -15.92 4.37 1.96
CA LEU A 57 -15.23 3.58 0.94
C LEU A 57 -14.69 4.50 -0.18
N ALA A 58 -15.51 5.46 -0.63
CA ALA A 58 -15.08 6.45 -1.62
C ALA A 58 -13.90 7.28 -1.10
N ALA A 59 -13.92 7.71 0.16
CA ALA A 59 -12.82 8.42 0.79
C ALA A 59 -11.54 7.58 0.85
N PHE A 60 -11.67 6.28 1.12
CA PHE A 60 -10.53 5.36 1.11
C PHE A 60 -9.91 5.26 -0.29
N PHE A 61 -10.70 5.08 -1.34
CA PHE A 61 -10.18 5.05 -2.72
C PHE A 61 -9.57 6.39 -3.15
N ALA A 62 -10.17 7.52 -2.76
CA ALA A 62 -9.60 8.84 -3.02
C ALA A 62 -8.25 9.02 -2.33
N GLY A 63 -8.13 8.64 -1.05
CA GLY A 63 -6.87 8.65 -0.30
C GLY A 63 -5.80 7.77 -0.95
N MET A 64 -6.19 6.58 -1.43
CA MET A 64 -5.29 5.66 -2.14
C MET A 64 -4.78 6.26 -3.46
N ALA A 65 -5.66 6.89 -4.23
CA ALA A 65 -5.29 7.54 -5.49
C ALA A 65 -4.30 8.69 -5.25
N ILE A 66 -4.60 9.59 -4.33
CA ILE A 66 -3.73 10.72 -3.97
C ILE A 66 -2.39 10.22 -3.43
N GLY A 67 -2.41 9.23 -2.55
CA GLY A 67 -1.20 8.64 -1.98
C GLY A 67 -0.25 8.08 -3.04
N GLN A 68 -0.76 7.48 -4.12
CA GLN A 68 0.08 6.97 -5.21
C GLN A 68 0.89 8.09 -5.89
N PHE A 69 0.32 9.27 -6.07
CA PHE A 69 1.02 10.43 -6.63
C PHE A 69 2.09 10.97 -5.68
N ILE A 70 1.87 10.89 -4.37
CA ILE A 70 2.82 11.38 -3.35
C ILE A 70 3.96 10.38 -3.16
N TYR A 71 3.66 9.10 -2.95
CA TYR A 71 4.67 8.10 -2.61
C TYR A 71 5.56 7.68 -3.78
N GLY A 72 5.12 7.85 -5.03
CA GLY A 72 5.96 7.64 -6.21
C GLY A 72 7.23 8.51 -6.14
N PRO A 73 7.11 9.83 -6.31
CA PRO A 73 8.24 10.75 -6.24
C PRO A 73 8.97 10.74 -4.89
N ALA A 74 8.24 10.57 -3.77
CA ALA A 74 8.84 10.52 -2.45
C ALA A 74 9.79 9.33 -2.31
N SER A 75 9.43 8.16 -2.84
CA SER A 75 10.25 6.97 -2.80
C SER A 75 11.51 7.08 -3.67
N ASP A 76 11.46 7.87 -4.74
CA ASP A 76 12.63 8.13 -5.59
C ASP A 76 13.58 9.15 -4.94
N ARG A 77 13.05 10.12 -4.18
CA ARG A 77 13.84 11.19 -3.54
C ARG A 77 14.43 10.79 -2.17
N PHE A 78 13.65 10.13 -1.33
CA PHE A 78 14.02 9.82 0.07
C PHE A 78 14.43 8.35 0.27
N GLY A 79 14.52 7.58 -0.81
CA GLY A 79 14.79 6.16 -0.76
C GLY A 79 13.56 5.32 -0.40
N ARG A 80 13.70 3.99 -0.47
CA ARG A 80 12.58 3.05 -0.34
C ARG A 80 12.09 2.84 1.11
N ARG A 81 12.99 2.99 2.09
CA ARG A 81 12.68 2.69 3.51
C ARG A 81 11.82 3.77 4.17
N THR A 82 12.15 5.05 3.96
CA THR A 82 11.47 6.17 4.63
C THR A 82 9.98 6.26 4.29
N PRO A 83 9.55 6.21 3.02
CA PRO A 83 8.12 6.26 2.68
C PRO A 83 7.32 5.08 3.24
N ILE A 84 7.92 3.87 3.30
CA ILE A 84 7.25 2.70 3.89
C ILE A 84 7.00 2.92 5.39
N LEU A 85 8.03 3.33 6.15
CA LEU A 85 7.90 3.52 7.59
C LEU A 85 6.90 4.63 7.93
N VAL A 86 6.94 5.74 7.20
CA VAL A 86 5.98 6.84 7.36
C VAL A 86 4.57 6.37 7.01
N GLY A 87 4.41 5.65 5.89
CA GLY A 87 3.12 5.11 5.48
C GLY A 87 2.53 4.15 6.49
N ILE A 88 3.32 3.23 7.05
CA ILE A 88 2.88 2.30 8.09
C ILE A 88 2.47 3.06 9.36
N ALA A 89 3.26 4.05 9.79
CA ALA A 89 2.92 4.86 10.96
C ALA A 89 1.59 5.60 10.78
N ILE A 90 1.38 6.24 9.62
CA ILE A 90 0.12 6.92 9.28
C ILE A 90 -1.03 5.90 9.26
N TYR A 91 -0.82 4.73 8.67
CA TYR A 91 -1.84 3.68 8.61
C TYR A 91 -2.27 3.22 10.01
N ILE A 92 -1.32 2.95 10.90
CA ILE A 92 -1.60 2.51 12.27
C ILE A 92 -2.38 3.58 13.03
N LEU A 93 -1.93 4.83 12.99
CA LEU A 93 -2.61 5.94 13.68
C LEU A 93 -4.02 6.15 13.15
N ALA A 94 -4.20 6.14 11.84
CA ALA A 94 -5.51 6.26 11.22
C ALA A 94 -6.41 5.05 11.51
N SER A 95 -5.86 3.84 11.64
CA SER A 95 -6.62 2.64 12.04
C SER A 95 -7.16 2.78 13.46
N VAL A 96 -6.36 3.32 14.38
CA VAL A 96 -6.83 3.64 15.74
C VAL A 96 -7.92 4.70 15.69
N ALA A 97 -7.74 5.76 14.88
CA ALA A 97 -8.78 6.78 14.70
C ALA A 97 -10.08 6.21 14.12
N CYS A 98 -10.00 5.25 13.17
CA CYS A 98 -11.18 4.54 12.67
C CYS A 98 -11.90 3.75 13.77
N ALA A 99 -11.14 3.08 14.65
CA ALA A 99 -11.70 2.30 15.75
C ALA A 99 -12.36 3.18 16.83
N LEU A 100 -11.88 4.41 16.99
CA LEU A 100 -12.41 5.40 17.95
C LEU A 100 -13.43 6.35 17.32
N ALA A 101 -13.79 6.14 16.06
CA ALA A 101 -14.74 7.03 15.37
C ALA A 101 -16.13 6.93 15.99
N SER A 102 -16.64 8.07 16.45
CA SER A 102 -17.96 8.22 17.07
C SER A 102 -19.00 8.84 16.11
N SER A 103 -18.57 9.27 14.93
CA SER A 103 -19.44 9.81 13.89
C SER A 103 -19.07 9.31 12.51
N PRO A 104 -20.02 9.24 11.54
CA PRO A 104 -19.72 8.85 10.16
C PRO A 104 -18.68 9.76 9.50
N GLU A 105 -18.74 11.06 9.75
CA GLU A 105 -17.82 12.04 9.19
C GLU A 105 -16.39 11.84 9.68
N MET A 106 -16.22 11.55 10.97
CA MET A 106 -14.92 11.21 11.55
C MET A 106 -14.37 9.93 10.92
N LEU A 107 -15.22 8.93 10.70
CA LEU A 107 -14.82 7.69 10.04
C LEU A 107 -14.40 7.93 8.59
N ILE A 108 -15.12 8.76 7.83
CA ILE A 108 -14.78 9.13 6.45
C ILE A 108 -13.38 9.76 6.40
N GLY A 109 -13.11 10.73 7.28
CA GLY A 109 -11.79 11.38 7.36
C GLY A 109 -10.67 10.40 7.75
N ALA A 110 -10.91 9.58 8.76
CA ALA A 110 -9.94 8.57 9.22
C ALA A 110 -9.63 7.53 8.14
N ARG A 111 -10.61 7.09 7.37
CA ARG A 111 -10.45 6.16 6.23
C ARG A 111 -9.65 6.78 5.10
N PHE A 112 -9.84 8.04 4.80
CA PHE A 112 -9.02 8.76 3.83
C PHE A 112 -7.54 8.77 4.24
N VAL A 113 -7.23 9.15 5.48
CA VAL A 113 -5.85 9.17 6.02
C VAL A 113 -5.26 7.76 6.08
N GLN A 114 -6.07 6.75 6.47
CA GLN A 114 -5.66 5.34 6.49
C GLN A 114 -5.23 4.87 5.11
N ALA A 115 -5.98 5.23 4.06
CA ALA A 115 -5.65 4.88 2.69
C ALA A 115 -4.37 5.56 2.19
N LEU A 116 -4.15 6.83 2.56
CA LEU A 116 -2.88 7.52 2.30
C LEU A 116 -1.70 6.72 2.85
N GLY A 117 -1.76 6.25 4.08
CA GLY A 117 -0.70 5.42 4.67
C GLY A 117 -0.57 4.05 4.00
N GLY A 118 -1.70 3.39 3.76
CA GLY A 118 -1.75 2.01 3.25
C GLY A 118 -1.21 1.84 1.84
N CYS A 119 -1.30 2.86 0.98
CA CYS A 119 -0.80 2.78 -0.39
C CYS A 119 0.73 2.78 -0.50
N ALA A 120 1.46 3.24 0.53
CA ALA A 120 2.93 3.31 0.53
C ALA A 120 3.56 1.94 0.25
N GLY A 121 3.06 0.88 0.90
CA GLY A 121 3.55 -0.48 0.73
C GLY A 121 3.48 -0.95 -0.72
N GLY A 122 2.32 -0.81 -1.35
CA GLY A 122 2.11 -1.23 -2.73
C GLY A 122 2.91 -0.41 -3.76
N VAL A 123 3.03 0.91 -3.55
CA VAL A 123 3.80 1.79 -4.46
C VAL A 123 5.28 1.45 -4.40
N VAL A 124 5.84 1.35 -3.19
CA VAL A 124 7.28 1.07 -3.02
C VAL A 124 7.62 -0.35 -3.43
N SER A 125 6.75 -1.34 -3.17
CA SER A 125 6.95 -2.72 -3.64
C SER A 125 7.08 -2.78 -5.16
N ARG A 126 6.19 -2.13 -5.90
CA ARG A 126 6.27 -2.05 -7.37
C ARG A 126 7.56 -1.37 -7.85
N ALA A 127 8.01 -0.33 -7.14
CA ALA A 127 9.25 0.36 -7.47
C ALA A 127 10.47 -0.55 -7.26
N ILE A 128 10.54 -1.31 -6.16
CA ILE A 128 11.62 -2.27 -5.88
C ILE A 128 11.66 -3.38 -6.95
N VAL A 129 10.51 -3.92 -7.31
CA VAL A 129 10.42 -4.94 -8.37
C VAL A 129 10.95 -4.37 -9.69
N ARG A 130 10.49 -3.19 -10.09
CA ARG A 130 10.96 -2.52 -11.31
C ARG A 130 12.47 -2.30 -11.32
N ASP A 131 13.05 -1.86 -10.21
CA ASP A 131 14.48 -1.60 -10.11
C ASP A 131 15.29 -2.89 -10.27
N ARG A 132 14.83 -4.00 -9.67
CA ARG A 132 15.47 -5.32 -9.80
C ARG A 132 15.41 -5.85 -11.23
N PHE A 133 14.26 -5.78 -11.89
CA PHE A 133 14.12 -6.26 -13.27
C PHE A 133 14.90 -5.41 -14.28
N ASN A 134 15.01 -4.09 -14.09
CA ASN A 134 15.82 -3.23 -14.94
C ASN A 134 17.33 -3.52 -14.81
N GLN A 135 17.81 -3.98 -13.66
CA GLN A 135 19.21 -4.39 -13.49
C GLN A 135 19.51 -5.68 -14.25
N ILE A 136 18.58 -6.64 -14.25
CA ILE A 136 18.74 -7.90 -14.99
C ILE A 136 18.74 -7.64 -16.49
N GLY A 137 17.87 -6.76 -17.01
CA GLY A 137 17.82 -6.43 -18.45
C GLY A 137 19.07 -5.72 -18.96
N ARG A 138 19.77 -4.92 -18.12
CA ARG A 138 21.03 -4.23 -18.50
C ARG A 138 22.27 -5.16 -18.46
N ALA A 139 22.19 -6.28 -17.79
CA ALA A 139 23.28 -7.25 -17.75
C ALA A 139 23.35 -8.14 -19.00
N HIS A 140 22.36 -8.05 -19.89
CA HIS A 140 22.24 -8.83 -21.12
C HIS A 140 22.47 -8.01 -22.41
N VAL A 141 22.87 -6.75 -22.31
CA VAL A 141 23.29 -5.88 -23.43
C VAL A 141 24.76 -5.56 -23.30
#